data_0d68b77ea681968d64ceef4683ab1400
#
_entry.id   0d68b77ea681968d64ceef4683ab1400
#
_cell.length_a   1.000
_cell.length_b   1.000
_cell.length_c   1.000
_cell.angle_alpha   90.00
_cell.angle_beta   90.00
_cell.angle_gamma   90.00
#
_symmetry.space_group_name_H-M   'P 1'
#
loop_
_entity.id
_entity.type
_entity.pdbx_description
1 polymer ?
#
loop_
_entity_poly.entity_id
_entity_poly.type
_entity_poly.pdbx_seq_one_letter_code
_entity_poly.pdbx_strand_id
1 'polypeptide(L)'
;RRSSAASDVYKRQVYTSILLPLYLAVFEKIFPDFQSLTESTELDVLCYILVVSVGLSILFNMNASSGGLDIVAKMMNKYLHIELGKAMSISGMCVALSSALIYDKKAVVLSILGTYFNGIVLDHFIFGQNVKRRVCIITKYEQEVREFILHELHSGATFYEAIGAYNMEKYREIITIVDKNEYQKLMNYIIHKDPEAFVTVYTVADLSLIHISEPTRRVVIS
;
A
#
# COMPACT_ATOMS: atom_id res chain seq x y z
N ARG A 1 -16.95 -17.79 -10.60
CA ARG A 1 -16.33 -16.49 -10.22
C ARG A 1 -14.84 -16.57 -9.87
N ARG A 2 -14.35 -17.67 -9.26
CA ARG A 2 -12.89 -17.85 -8.99
C ARG A 2 -12.06 -18.09 -10.27
N SER A 3 -12.61 -18.72 -11.28
CA SER A 3 -11.93 -19.01 -12.56
C SER A 3 -11.69 -17.75 -13.39
N SER A 4 -12.61 -16.78 -13.38
CA SER A 4 -12.48 -15.51 -14.12
C SER A 4 -11.36 -14.63 -13.54
N ALA A 5 -11.29 -14.49 -12.21
CA ALA A 5 -10.26 -13.70 -11.55
C ALA A 5 -8.84 -14.26 -11.78
N ALA A 6 -8.68 -15.59 -11.75
CA ALA A 6 -7.41 -16.23 -12.05
C ALA A 6 -6.97 -16.04 -13.51
N SER A 7 -7.93 -16.07 -14.45
CA SER A 7 -7.68 -15.79 -15.88
C SER A 7 -7.23 -14.34 -16.10
N ASP A 8 -7.82 -13.38 -15.41
CA ASP A 8 -7.48 -11.97 -15.56
C ASP A 8 -6.09 -11.64 -14.98
N VAL A 9 -5.71 -12.24 -13.85
CA VAL A 9 -4.35 -12.14 -13.28
C VAL A 9 -3.32 -12.72 -14.24
N TYR A 10 -3.60 -13.91 -14.80
CA TYR A 10 -2.71 -14.55 -15.76
C TYR A 10 -2.52 -13.73 -17.03
N LYS A 11 -3.59 -13.16 -17.58
CA LYS A 11 -3.50 -12.28 -18.75
C LYS A 11 -2.64 -11.06 -18.48
N ARG A 12 -2.80 -10.40 -17.33
CA ARG A 12 -1.99 -9.24 -16.95
C ARG A 12 -0.51 -9.60 -16.82
N GLN A 13 -0.20 -10.75 -16.26
CA GLN A 13 1.16 -11.26 -16.14
C GLN A 13 1.81 -11.52 -17.51
N VAL A 14 1.07 -12.13 -18.45
CA VAL A 14 1.55 -12.35 -19.82
C VAL A 14 1.84 -11.04 -20.53
N TYR A 15 0.94 -10.05 -20.42
CA TYR A 15 1.16 -8.72 -21.01
C TYR A 15 2.41 -8.04 -20.45
N THR A 16 2.59 -8.03 -19.13
CA THR A 16 3.77 -7.39 -18.52
C THR A 16 5.07 -8.09 -18.88
N SER A 17 5.06 -9.43 -18.98
CA SER A 17 6.25 -10.22 -19.37
C SER A 17 6.67 -10.00 -20.82
N ILE A 18 5.76 -9.62 -21.71
CA ILE A 18 6.08 -9.29 -23.12
C ILE A 18 6.46 -7.81 -23.25
N LEU A 19 5.74 -6.92 -22.55
CA LEU A 19 5.97 -5.48 -22.63
C LEU A 19 7.32 -5.06 -22.08
N LEU A 20 7.78 -5.68 -20.99
CA LEU A 20 9.04 -5.30 -20.37
C LEU A 20 10.25 -5.49 -21.32
N PRO A 21 10.48 -6.67 -21.95
CA PRO A 21 11.57 -6.83 -22.92
C PRO A 21 11.41 -5.90 -24.14
N LEU A 22 10.18 -5.64 -24.58
CA LEU A 22 9.92 -4.73 -25.69
C LEU A 22 10.35 -3.30 -25.35
N TYR A 23 9.98 -2.80 -24.18
CA TYR A 23 10.43 -1.48 -23.72
C TYR A 23 11.94 -1.41 -23.58
N LEU A 24 12.58 -2.43 -22.98
CA LEU A 24 14.03 -2.48 -22.86
C LEU A 24 14.72 -2.40 -24.23
N ALA A 25 14.24 -3.17 -25.21
CA ALA A 25 14.78 -3.14 -26.58
C ALA A 25 14.60 -1.77 -27.26
N VAL A 26 13.48 -1.09 -27.01
CA VAL A 26 13.22 0.27 -27.53
C VAL A 26 14.15 1.27 -26.86
N PHE A 27 14.31 1.24 -25.54
CA PHE A 27 15.20 2.13 -24.81
C PHE A 27 16.67 1.91 -25.17
N GLU A 28 17.12 0.67 -25.34
CA GLU A 28 18.47 0.33 -25.78
C GLU A 28 18.77 0.87 -27.17
N LYS A 29 17.77 0.91 -28.07
CA LYS A 29 17.90 1.50 -29.39
C LYS A 29 17.92 3.03 -29.38
N ILE A 30 17.20 3.66 -28.43
CA ILE A 30 17.14 5.12 -28.29
C ILE A 30 18.41 5.65 -27.59
N PHE A 31 18.93 4.90 -26.62
CA PHE A 31 20.10 5.25 -25.82
C PHE A 31 21.19 4.18 -25.96
N PRO A 32 21.87 4.11 -27.13
CA PRO A 32 22.88 3.06 -27.38
C PRO A 32 24.13 3.22 -26.52
N ASP A 33 24.50 4.46 -26.16
CA ASP A 33 25.65 4.77 -25.31
C ASP A 33 25.18 4.93 -23.85
N PHE A 34 25.03 3.79 -23.19
CA PHE A 34 24.60 3.76 -21.78
C PHE A 34 25.74 4.18 -20.87
N GLN A 35 25.87 5.48 -20.65
CA GLN A 35 26.78 6.02 -19.65
C GLN A 35 26.03 6.23 -18.32
N SER A 36 26.78 6.10 -17.21
CA SER A 36 26.28 6.43 -15.88
C SER A 36 25.65 7.82 -15.89
N LEU A 37 24.42 7.94 -15.34
CA LEU A 37 23.68 9.20 -15.29
C LEU A 37 24.37 10.22 -14.36
N THR A 38 25.00 9.72 -13.30
CA THR A 38 25.57 10.54 -12.23
C THR A 38 27.11 10.46 -12.14
N GLU A 39 27.75 9.71 -13.04
CA GLU A 39 29.18 9.37 -13.00
C GLU A 39 29.63 8.63 -11.72
N SER A 40 28.65 8.28 -10.84
CA SER A 40 28.86 7.55 -9.59
C SER A 40 27.96 6.33 -9.54
N THR A 41 28.55 5.14 -9.48
CA THR A 41 27.82 3.87 -9.41
C THR A 41 26.88 3.81 -8.19
N GLU A 42 27.29 4.37 -7.08
CA GLU A 42 26.53 4.39 -5.83
C GLU A 42 25.25 5.23 -5.96
N LEU A 43 25.34 6.40 -6.59
CA LEU A 43 24.18 7.28 -6.84
C LEU A 43 23.24 6.67 -7.87
N ASP A 44 23.76 6.05 -8.90
CA ASP A 44 22.95 5.35 -9.91
C ASP A 44 22.15 4.22 -9.28
N VAL A 45 22.74 3.45 -8.35
CA VAL A 45 22.03 2.40 -7.60
C VAL A 45 20.92 2.98 -6.72
N LEU A 46 21.14 4.11 -6.07
CA LEU A 46 20.09 4.78 -5.28
C LEU A 46 18.93 5.25 -6.16
N CYS A 47 19.21 5.88 -7.30
CA CYS A 47 18.18 6.28 -8.26
C CYS A 47 17.40 5.06 -8.78
N TYR A 48 18.10 3.98 -9.13
CA TYR A 48 17.51 2.72 -9.55
C TYR A 48 16.56 2.15 -8.49
N ILE A 49 16.99 2.09 -7.22
CA ILE A 49 16.16 1.58 -6.11
C ILE A 49 14.85 2.36 -6.02
N LEU A 50 14.90 3.68 -6.04
CA LEU A 50 13.70 4.53 -5.94
C LEU A 50 12.74 4.28 -7.10
N VAL A 51 13.23 4.36 -8.34
CA VAL A 51 12.39 4.21 -9.54
C VAL A 51 11.78 2.81 -9.61
N VAL A 52 12.59 1.78 -9.41
CA VAL A 52 12.13 0.38 -9.49
C VAL A 52 11.17 0.05 -8.35
N SER A 53 11.42 0.52 -7.12
CA SER A 53 10.51 0.28 -5.99
C SER A 53 9.14 0.90 -6.22
N VAL A 54 9.08 2.12 -6.77
CA VAL A 54 7.81 2.76 -7.14
C VAL A 54 7.09 1.95 -8.21
N GLY A 55 7.78 1.55 -9.28
CA GLY A 55 7.21 0.73 -10.34
C GLY A 55 6.68 -0.61 -9.85
N LEU A 56 7.45 -1.33 -9.03
CA LEU A 56 7.04 -2.60 -8.44
C LEU A 56 5.86 -2.43 -7.47
N SER A 57 5.83 -1.33 -6.69
CA SER A 57 4.70 -1.08 -5.78
C SER A 57 3.39 -0.90 -6.54
N ILE A 58 3.41 -0.21 -7.67
CA ILE A 58 2.24 -0.05 -8.55
C ILE A 58 1.81 -1.42 -9.12
N LEU A 59 2.77 -2.21 -9.62
CA LEU A 59 2.48 -3.56 -10.14
C LEU A 59 1.87 -4.47 -9.07
N PHE A 60 2.40 -4.47 -7.87
CA PHE A 60 1.90 -5.30 -6.77
C PHE A 60 0.51 -4.87 -6.31
N ASN A 61 0.23 -3.59 -6.24
CA ASN A 61 -1.12 -3.07 -5.94
C ASN A 61 -2.15 -3.45 -7.00
N MET A 62 -1.74 -3.58 -8.25
CA MET A 62 -2.58 -4.07 -9.34
C MET A 62 -2.67 -5.61 -9.41
N ASN A 63 -2.08 -6.32 -8.45
CA ASN A 63 -1.92 -7.79 -8.46
C ASN A 63 -1.19 -8.33 -9.70
N ALA A 64 -0.39 -7.49 -10.36
CA ALA A 64 0.46 -7.86 -11.49
C ALA A 64 1.88 -8.25 -11.02
N SER A 65 2.68 -8.80 -11.93
CA SER A 65 4.07 -9.20 -11.69
C SER A 65 4.87 -8.96 -12.98
N SER A 66 6.15 -8.59 -12.87
CA SER A 66 7.02 -8.40 -14.03
C SER A 66 7.51 -9.71 -14.66
N GLY A 67 7.34 -10.83 -13.96
CA GLY A 67 7.76 -12.15 -14.44
C GLY A 67 9.14 -12.60 -13.95
N GLY A 68 9.78 -11.80 -13.08
CA GLY A 68 11.11 -12.07 -12.50
C GLY A 68 11.05 -12.60 -11.06
N LEU A 69 11.99 -12.12 -10.22
CA LEU A 69 12.07 -12.47 -8.80
C LEU A 69 10.85 -12.11 -7.97
N ASP A 70 10.04 -11.18 -8.45
CA ASP A 70 8.77 -10.78 -7.88
C ASP A 70 7.73 -11.92 -7.83
N ILE A 71 7.82 -12.92 -8.74
CA ILE A 71 7.00 -14.15 -8.63
C ILE A 71 7.41 -14.93 -7.39
N VAL A 72 8.71 -15.08 -7.14
CA VAL A 72 9.23 -15.79 -5.96
C VAL A 72 8.79 -15.06 -4.69
N ALA A 73 8.90 -13.73 -4.67
CA ALA A 73 8.45 -12.93 -3.55
C ALA A 73 6.94 -13.07 -3.29
N LYS A 74 6.12 -13.08 -4.32
CA LYS A 74 4.67 -13.35 -4.20
C LYS A 74 4.37 -14.75 -3.69
N MET A 75 5.13 -15.75 -4.11
CA MET A 75 4.99 -17.11 -3.57
C MET A 75 5.37 -17.16 -2.10
N MET A 76 6.48 -16.52 -1.70
CA MET A 76 6.87 -16.43 -0.30
C MET A 76 5.82 -15.68 0.54
N ASN A 77 5.28 -14.58 0.05
CA ASN A 77 4.20 -13.86 0.72
C ASN A 77 2.97 -14.76 0.90
N LYS A 78 2.55 -15.49 -0.14
CA LYS A 78 1.36 -16.35 -0.11
C LYS A 78 1.49 -17.55 0.83
N TYR A 79 2.65 -18.23 0.84
CA TYR A 79 2.86 -19.47 1.59
C TYR A 79 3.52 -19.27 2.95
N LEU A 80 4.42 -18.32 3.06
CA LEU A 80 5.17 -18.04 4.29
C LEU A 80 4.63 -16.82 5.04
N HIS A 81 3.66 -16.09 4.48
CA HIS A 81 3.07 -14.88 5.07
C HIS A 81 4.10 -13.78 5.40
N ILE A 82 5.17 -13.71 4.61
CA ILE A 82 6.22 -12.69 4.71
C ILE A 82 5.79 -11.47 3.90
N GLU A 83 6.05 -10.26 4.39
CA GLU A 83 5.79 -9.02 3.64
C GLU A 83 6.50 -9.01 2.29
N LEU A 84 5.89 -8.40 1.28
CA LEU A 84 6.39 -8.47 -0.10
C LEU A 84 7.80 -7.89 -0.27
N GLY A 85 8.11 -6.77 0.38
CA GLY A 85 9.45 -6.18 0.31
C GLY A 85 10.50 -7.03 1.02
N LYS A 86 10.17 -7.62 2.17
CA LYS A 86 11.05 -8.58 2.84
C LYS A 86 11.30 -9.81 1.98
N ALA A 87 10.27 -10.34 1.33
CA ALA A 87 10.39 -11.48 0.42
C ALA A 87 11.25 -11.15 -0.81
N MET A 88 11.10 -9.92 -1.36
CA MET A 88 11.96 -9.40 -2.42
C MET A 88 13.42 -9.29 -1.97
N SER A 89 13.66 -8.73 -0.78
CA SER A 89 15.01 -8.62 -0.21
C SER A 89 15.67 -9.99 -0.04
N ILE A 90 14.95 -10.97 0.52
CA ILE A 90 15.48 -12.32 0.73
C ILE A 90 15.82 -12.98 -0.62
N SER A 91 14.88 -12.95 -1.58
CA SER A 91 15.11 -13.54 -2.90
C SER A 91 16.27 -12.88 -3.65
N GLY A 92 16.34 -11.56 -3.63
CA GLY A 92 17.40 -10.80 -4.26
C GLY A 92 18.74 -10.97 -3.55
N MET A 93 18.76 -11.12 -2.21
CA MET A 93 19.99 -11.42 -1.47
C MET A 93 20.60 -12.77 -1.85
N CYS A 94 19.75 -13.79 -2.07
CA CYS A 94 20.22 -15.08 -2.56
C CYS A 94 20.91 -14.94 -3.93
N VAL A 95 20.35 -14.12 -4.83
CA VAL A 95 20.98 -13.84 -6.14
C VAL A 95 22.25 -13.01 -5.98
N ALA A 96 22.24 -11.98 -5.14
CA ALA A 96 23.41 -11.15 -4.87
C ALA A 96 24.58 -11.95 -4.25
N LEU A 97 24.30 -12.90 -3.38
CA LEU A 97 25.30 -13.81 -2.83
C LEU A 97 25.86 -14.76 -3.90
N SER A 98 25.03 -15.27 -4.81
CA SER A 98 25.52 -16.11 -5.92
C SER A 98 26.40 -15.33 -6.88
N SER A 99 26.20 -14.04 -7.03
CA SER A 99 27.04 -13.16 -7.87
C SER A 99 28.47 -12.99 -7.33
N ALA A 100 28.71 -13.30 -6.04
CA ALA A 100 30.05 -13.26 -5.42
C ALA A 100 31.07 -14.22 -6.06
N LEU A 101 30.57 -15.20 -6.81
CA LEU A 101 31.44 -16.14 -7.57
C LEU A 101 32.02 -15.53 -8.84
N ILE A 102 31.41 -14.43 -9.35
CA ILE A 102 31.74 -13.89 -10.69
C ILE A 102 32.20 -12.44 -10.58
N TYR A 103 31.62 -11.65 -9.68
CA TYR A 103 31.86 -10.22 -9.58
C TYR A 103 32.84 -9.85 -8.45
N ASP A 104 33.38 -8.65 -8.53
CA ASP A 104 34.28 -8.10 -7.52
C ASP A 104 33.54 -7.78 -6.20
N LYS A 105 34.28 -7.69 -5.11
CA LYS A 105 33.75 -7.48 -3.77
C LYS A 105 32.89 -6.23 -3.65
N LYS A 106 33.25 -5.13 -4.34
CA LYS A 106 32.52 -3.86 -4.31
C LYS A 106 31.11 -4.02 -4.91
N ALA A 107 31.03 -4.68 -6.07
CA ALA A 107 29.77 -4.94 -6.76
C ALA A 107 28.84 -5.84 -5.91
N VAL A 108 29.39 -6.87 -5.28
CA VAL A 108 28.61 -7.76 -4.41
C VAL A 108 28.04 -7.04 -3.19
N VAL A 109 28.85 -6.25 -2.49
CA VAL A 109 28.41 -5.47 -1.33
C VAL A 109 27.33 -4.47 -1.74
N LEU A 110 27.53 -3.77 -2.87
CA LEU A 110 26.56 -2.82 -3.39
C LEU A 110 25.24 -3.50 -3.79
N SER A 111 25.30 -4.70 -4.38
CA SER A 111 24.11 -5.49 -4.72
C SER A 111 23.33 -5.95 -3.49
N ILE A 112 24.00 -6.39 -2.43
CA ILE A 112 23.37 -6.78 -1.18
C ILE A 112 22.68 -5.57 -0.54
N LEU A 113 23.38 -4.46 -0.39
CA LEU A 113 22.82 -3.23 0.18
C LEU A 113 21.68 -2.70 -0.68
N GLY A 114 21.86 -2.64 -2.00
CA GLY A 114 20.83 -2.20 -2.93
C GLY A 114 19.55 -3.04 -2.84
N THR A 115 19.69 -4.36 -2.79
CA THR A 115 18.54 -5.28 -2.65
C THR A 115 17.83 -5.11 -1.31
N TYR A 116 18.57 -4.93 -0.23
CA TYR A 116 18.00 -4.68 1.10
C TYR A 116 17.21 -3.38 1.16
N PHE A 117 17.80 -2.29 0.68
CA PHE A 117 17.12 -0.99 0.63
C PHE A 117 15.92 -0.99 -0.33
N ASN A 118 16.03 -1.67 -1.48
CA ASN A 118 14.90 -1.82 -2.40
C ASN A 118 13.68 -2.45 -1.72
N GLY A 119 13.87 -3.48 -0.89
CA GLY A 119 12.78 -4.08 -0.13
C GLY A 119 12.14 -3.14 0.89
N ILE A 120 12.94 -2.36 1.63
CA ILE A 120 12.42 -1.37 2.60
C ILE A 120 11.61 -0.30 1.89
N VAL A 121 12.15 0.26 0.81
CA VAL A 121 11.48 1.30 0.02
C VAL A 121 10.20 0.75 -0.61
N LEU A 122 10.25 -0.46 -1.15
CA LEU A 122 9.09 -1.14 -1.72
C LEU A 122 7.95 -1.33 -0.69
N ASP A 123 8.26 -1.85 0.51
CA ASP A 123 7.27 -2.00 1.58
C ASP A 123 6.68 -0.65 2.00
N HIS A 124 7.50 0.38 2.10
CA HIS A 124 7.01 1.73 2.42
C HIS A 124 6.00 2.24 1.39
N PHE A 125 6.26 2.04 0.09
CA PHE A 125 5.32 2.45 -0.96
C PHE A 125 4.07 1.57 -1.03
N ILE A 126 4.18 0.26 -0.79
CA ILE A 126 3.02 -0.64 -0.76
C ILE A 126 2.10 -0.28 0.42
N PHE A 127 2.64 -0.18 1.63
CA PHE A 127 1.87 0.15 2.83
C PHE A 127 1.35 1.60 2.79
N GLY A 128 2.16 2.54 2.32
CA GLY A 128 1.78 3.96 2.27
C GLY A 128 0.57 4.27 1.40
N GLN A 129 0.26 3.43 0.42
CA GLN A 129 -0.91 3.60 -0.46
C GLN A 129 -2.21 3.04 0.13
N ASN A 130 -2.12 2.06 1.03
CA ASN A 130 -3.29 1.35 1.58
C ASN A 130 -3.59 1.71 3.04
N VAL A 131 -2.90 2.71 3.60
CA VAL A 131 -3.11 3.14 4.98
C VAL A 131 -4.47 3.80 5.12
N LYS A 132 -5.35 3.19 5.90
CA LYS A 132 -6.60 3.79 6.34
C LYS A 132 -6.45 4.44 7.72
N ARG A 133 -7.35 5.36 8.02
CA ARG A 133 -7.38 6.07 9.30
C ARG A 133 -8.66 5.76 10.03
N ARG A 134 -8.54 5.29 11.25
CA ARG A 134 -9.65 5.23 12.20
C ARG A 134 -9.74 6.59 12.87
N VAL A 135 -10.82 7.27 12.64
CA VAL A 135 -11.11 8.59 13.22
C VAL A 135 -12.19 8.42 14.27
N CYS A 136 -11.91 8.88 15.48
CA CYS A 136 -12.81 8.89 16.60
C CYS A 136 -13.18 10.34 16.91
N ILE A 137 -14.45 10.68 16.90
CA ILE A 137 -14.96 12.06 16.96
C ILE A 137 -15.95 12.18 18.09
N ILE A 138 -15.72 13.14 19.00
CA ILE A 138 -16.69 13.58 20.00
C ILE A 138 -17.07 15.02 19.67
N THR A 139 -18.32 15.28 19.35
CA THR A 139 -18.85 16.57 18.91
C THR A 139 -20.26 16.81 19.42
N LYS A 140 -20.67 18.06 19.50
CA LYS A 140 -22.04 18.48 19.79
C LYS A 140 -22.98 18.29 18.58
N TYR A 141 -22.41 18.16 17.36
CA TYR A 141 -23.15 18.04 16.09
C TYR A 141 -23.14 16.61 15.54
N GLU A 142 -23.44 15.64 16.41
CA GLU A 142 -23.36 14.19 16.09
C GLU A 142 -24.13 13.78 14.82
N GLN A 143 -25.37 14.28 14.69
CA GLN A 143 -26.25 13.93 13.57
C GLN A 143 -25.70 14.41 12.24
N GLU A 144 -25.23 15.65 12.20
CA GLU A 144 -24.73 16.29 10.99
C GLU A 144 -23.39 15.65 10.54
N VAL A 145 -22.51 15.35 11.48
CA VAL A 145 -21.26 14.64 11.20
C VAL A 145 -21.54 13.22 10.70
N ARG A 146 -22.52 12.53 11.31
CA ARG A 146 -22.98 11.22 10.85
C ARG A 146 -23.50 11.28 9.40
N GLU A 147 -24.37 12.23 9.09
CA GLU A 147 -24.92 12.40 7.73
C GLU A 147 -23.83 12.69 6.72
N PHE A 148 -22.86 13.54 7.05
CA PHE A 148 -21.71 13.81 6.21
C PHE A 148 -20.89 12.54 5.93
N ILE A 149 -20.60 11.72 6.95
CA ILE A 149 -19.86 10.46 6.79
C ILE A 149 -20.62 9.48 5.90
N LEU A 150 -21.93 9.34 6.09
CA LEU A 150 -22.74 8.36 5.35
C LEU A 150 -23.04 8.77 3.91
N HIS A 151 -23.35 10.05 3.69
CA HIS A 151 -23.84 10.52 2.39
C HIS A 151 -22.78 11.16 1.51
N GLU A 152 -21.82 11.90 2.10
CA GLU A 152 -20.77 12.56 1.33
C GLU A 152 -19.50 11.69 1.19
N LEU A 153 -19.12 10.98 2.26
CA LEU A 153 -17.95 10.11 2.22
C LEU A 153 -18.31 8.67 1.85
N HIS A 154 -19.59 8.30 1.87
CA HIS A 154 -20.07 6.93 1.64
C HIS A 154 -19.37 5.88 2.52
N SER A 155 -18.91 6.32 3.70
CA SER A 155 -18.20 5.50 4.67
C SER A 155 -19.10 5.08 5.83
N GLY A 156 -18.82 3.94 6.46
CA GLY A 156 -19.55 3.46 7.63
C GLY A 156 -19.18 4.26 8.88
N ALA A 157 -20.14 4.45 9.78
CA ALA A 157 -19.89 5.05 11.09
C ALA A 157 -20.49 4.16 12.19
N THR A 158 -19.80 4.08 13.34
CA THR A 158 -20.24 3.35 14.53
C THR A 158 -20.24 4.30 15.71
N PHE A 159 -21.28 4.23 16.55
CA PHE A 159 -21.32 4.99 17.78
C PHE A 159 -20.89 4.15 18.97
N TYR A 160 -20.08 4.76 19.83
CA TYR A 160 -19.74 4.22 21.14
C TYR A 160 -20.18 5.21 22.22
N GLU A 161 -20.70 4.69 23.34
CA GLU A 161 -20.94 5.50 24.53
C GLU A 161 -19.63 5.62 25.32
N ALA A 162 -19.19 6.84 25.56
CA ALA A 162 -18.04 7.18 26.36
C ALA A 162 -18.47 8.00 27.59
N ILE A 163 -17.77 7.85 28.69
CA ILE A 163 -18.01 8.62 29.91
C ILE A 163 -16.77 9.49 30.18
N GLY A 164 -16.96 10.79 30.25
CA GLY A 164 -15.89 11.74 30.58
C GLY A 164 -15.39 11.53 32.01
N ALA A 165 -14.09 11.27 32.17
CA ALA A 165 -13.50 10.96 33.47
C ALA A 165 -13.53 12.17 34.44
N TYR A 166 -13.58 13.40 33.93
CA TYR A 166 -13.57 14.60 34.76
C TYR A 166 -14.93 14.96 35.36
N ASN A 167 -15.99 14.92 34.53
CA ASN A 167 -17.34 15.35 34.91
C ASN A 167 -18.38 14.21 34.96
N MET A 168 -17.95 12.98 34.64
CA MET A 168 -18.81 11.80 34.55
C MET A 168 -19.99 11.97 33.58
N GLU A 169 -19.89 12.90 32.64
CA GLU A 169 -20.90 13.08 31.60
C GLU A 169 -20.79 12.01 30.52
N LYS A 170 -21.94 11.65 29.96
CA LYS A 170 -22.00 10.71 28.85
C LYS A 170 -21.84 11.44 27.52
N TYR A 171 -20.94 10.93 26.71
CA TYR A 171 -20.69 11.39 25.35
C TYR A 171 -20.91 10.25 24.36
N ARG A 172 -21.19 10.58 23.11
CA ARG A 172 -21.16 9.62 22.02
C ARG A 172 -19.93 9.86 21.16
N GLU A 173 -19.13 8.84 21.02
CA GLU A 173 -17.98 8.84 20.13
C GLU A 173 -18.38 8.23 18.79
N ILE A 174 -18.20 8.98 17.71
CA ILE A 174 -18.40 8.51 16.34
C ILE A 174 -17.08 7.94 15.85
N ILE A 175 -17.07 6.67 15.47
CA ILE A 175 -15.90 6.00 14.92
C ILE A 175 -16.14 5.70 13.45
N THR A 176 -15.24 6.16 12.59
CA THR A 176 -15.24 5.86 11.17
C THR A 176 -13.87 5.47 10.69
N ILE A 177 -13.81 4.69 9.60
CA ILE A 177 -12.54 4.30 8.97
C ILE A 177 -12.57 4.83 7.55
N VAL A 178 -11.66 5.74 7.28
CA VAL A 178 -11.60 6.53 6.05
C VAL A 178 -10.23 6.43 5.39
N ASP A 179 -10.16 6.67 4.09
CA ASP A 179 -8.90 6.82 3.38
C ASP A 179 -8.29 8.22 3.61
N LYS A 180 -7.12 8.47 3.00
CA LYS A 180 -6.40 9.74 3.15
C LYS A 180 -7.19 10.94 2.62
N ASN A 181 -7.91 10.79 1.51
CA ASN A 181 -8.66 11.86 0.86
C ASN A 181 -9.96 12.14 1.60
N GLU A 182 -10.66 11.07 2.00
CA GLU A 182 -11.86 11.15 2.84
C GLU A 182 -11.56 11.79 4.19
N TYR A 183 -10.41 11.43 4.80
CA TYR A 183 -9.95 12.03 6.05
C TYR A 183 -9.77 13.55 5.94
N GLN A 184 -9.15 14.02 4.86
CA GLN A 184 -8.97 15.47 4.67
C GLN A 184 -10.32 16.20 4.55
N LYS A 185 -11.28 15.62 3.80
CA LYS A 185 -12.63 16.17 3.68
C LYS A 185 -13.35 16.20 5.03
N LEU A 186 -13.27 15.09 5.78
CA LEU A 186 -13.87 14.96 7.10
C LEU A 186 -13.31 15.99 8.08
N MET A 187 -11.99 16.12 8.16
CA MET A 187 -11.35 17.09 9.05
C MET A 187 -11.71 18.53 8.70
N ASN A 188 -11.71 18.87 7.41
CA ASN A 188 -12.14 20.20 6.97
C ASN A 188 -13.60 20.49 7.38
N TYR A 189 -14.50 19.50 7.20
CA TYR A 189 -15.88 19.64 7.61
C TYR A 189 -16.01 19.86 9.14
N ILE A 190 -15.36 19.03 9.95
CA ILE A 190 -15.41 19.10 11.40
C ILE A 190 -14.88 20.44 11.91
N ILE A 191 -13.73 20.90 11.43
CA ILE A 191 -13.11 22.18 11.87
C ILE A 191 -14.03 23.37 11.59
N HIS A 192 -14.75 23.35 10.46
CA HIS A 192 -15.68 24.43 10.14
C HIS A 192 -16.98 24.36 10.93
N LYS A 193 -17.44 23.16 11.25
CA LYS A 193 -18.73 22.94 11.92
C LYS A 193 -18.64 23.03 13.44
N ASP A 194 -17.61 22.43 14.02
CA ASP A 194 -17.36 22.39 15.46
C ASP A 194 -15.86 22.49 15.74
N PRO A 195 -15.34 23.72 15.88
CA PRO A 195 -13.93 23.93 16.22
C PRO A 195 -13.51 23.35 17.57
N GLU A 196 -14.47 23.06 18.46
CA GLU A 196 -14.25 22.47 19.79
C GLU A 196 -14.34 20.93 19.79
N ALA A 197 -14.62 20.32 18.65
CA ALA A 197 -14.73 18.86 18.55
C ALA A 197 -13.42 18.19 18.96
N PHE A 198 -13.53 17.14 19.76
CA PHE A 198 -12.39 16.30 20.10
C PHE A 198 -12.22 15.18 19.08
N VAL A 199 -11.08 15.16 18.39
CA VAL A 199 -10.81 14.20 17.33
C VAL A 199 -9.51 13.48 17.60
N THR A 200 -9.57 12.14 17.68
CA THR A 200 -8.38 11.28 17.73
C THR A 200 -8.28 10.44 16.47
N VAL A 201 -7.05 10.26 15.99
CA VAL A 201 -6.77 9.57 14.72
C VAL A 201 -5.74 8.48 14.93
N TYR A 202 -6.10 7.27 14.51
CA TYR A 202 -5.21 6.11 14.52
C TYR A 202 -4.96 5.62 13.11
N THR A 203 -3.72 5.25 12.84
CA THR A 203 -3.35 4.61 11.58
C THR A 203 -3.72 3.12 11.64
N VAL A 204 -4.47 2.65 10.65
CA VAL A 204 -4.87 1.24 10.53
C VAL A 204 -4.13 0.63 9.35
N ALA A 205 -3.20 -0.27 9.63
CA ALA A 205 -2.39 -0.93 8.61
C ALA A 205 -3.14 -2.06 7.89
N ASP A 206 -4.02 -2.78 8.62
CA ASP A 206 -4.77 -3.91 8.08
C ASP A 206 -6.26 -3.80 8.38
N LEU A 207 -7.07 -3.84 7.33
CA LEU A 207 -8.52 -4.04 7.40
C LEU A 207 -8.85 -5.33 6.68
N SER A 208 -9.00 -6.40 7.43
CA SER A 208 -9.55 -7.65 6.92
C SER A 208 -11.07 -7.60 7.01
N LEU A 209 -11.72 -7.35 5.87
CA LEU A 209 -13.14 -7.64 5.72
C LEU A 209 -13.25 -9.17 5.60
N ILE A 210 -13.33 -9.87 6.73
CA ILE A 210 -13.86 -11.22 6.73
C ILE A 210 -15.27 -11.07 6.18
N HIS A 211 -15.58 -11.75 5.08
CA HIS A 211 -16.94 -11.82 4.54
C HIS A 211 -17.83 -12.48 5.58
N ILE A 212 -18.29 -11.69 6.52
CA ILE A 212 -19.53 -11.98 7.23
C ILE A 212 -20.59 -11.65 6.18
N SER A 213 -21.12 -12.68 5.54
CA SER A 213 -22.37 -12.55 4.81
C SER A 213 -23.41 -12.15 5.84
N GLU A 214 -23.58 -10.84 6.06
CA GLU A 214 -24.69 -10.33 6.87
C GLU A 214 -26.00 -10.66 6.16
N PRO A 215 -26.84 -11.55 6.69
CA PRO A 215 -28.20 -11.75 6.18
C PRO A 215 -29.09 -10.55 6.42
N THR A 216 -28.64 -9.51 7.15
CA THR A 216 -29.43 -8.38 7.61
C THR A 216 -29.51 -7.18 6.67
N ARG A 217 -28.78 -7.16 5.56
CA ARG A 217 -28.87 -6.06 4.57
C ARG A 217 -30.10 -6.11 3.64
N ARG A 218 -31.01 -7.09 3.82
CA ARG A 218 -32.20 -7.26 2.97
C ARG A 218 -33.54 -6.93 3.62
N VAL A 219 -33.58 -6.38 4.81
CA VAL A 219 -34.84 -6.11 5.51
C VAL A 219 -34.97 -4.64 5.93
N VAL A 220 -34.72 -3.70 5.02
CA VAL A 220 -35.31 -2.34 5.13
C VAL A 220 -35.50 -1.80 3.72
N ILE A 221 -36.39 -2.39 2.97
CA ILE A 221 -37.19 -1.71 1.94
C ILE A 221 -38.56 -2.39 1.95
N SER A 222 -39.45 -1.88 2.72
CA SER A 222 -40.89 -1.92 2.54
C SER A 222 -41.48 -0.67 3.17
#